data_5e8406e3231ffe45ad2a4554c0f5cb7e
#
_entry.id   5e8406e3231ffe45ad2a4554c0f5cb7e
#
_cell.length_a   1.000
_cell.length_b   1.000
_cell.length_c   1.000
_cell.angle_alpha   90.00
_cell.angle_beta   90.00
_cell.angle_gamma   90.00
#
_symmetry.space_group_name_H-M   'P 1'
#
loop_
_entity.id
_entity.type
_entity.pdbx_description
1 polymer ?
#
loop_
_entity_poly.entity_id
_entity_poly.type
_entity_poly.pdbx_seq_one_letter_code
_entity_poly.pdbx_strand_id
1 'polypeptide(L)'
;MPDILDALADDWRRTNARAEIRRAINQAAREHDGEVHIADVRPLLPDWIAPSLIGAYMCALVRGRHLIPTGHYAPNGDGSARNRTKAAKVYHLAAPIPEEIA
;
A
#
# COMPACT_ATOMS: atom_id res chain seq x y z
N MET A 1 3.30 31.51 8.22
CA MET A 1 2.03 30.99 7.68
C MET A 1 2.32 30.06 6.51
N PRO A 2 1.83 28.84 6.54
CA PRO A 2 1.94 28.01 5.35
C PRO A 2 1.12 28.62 4.22
N ASP A 3 1.68 28.62 3.05
CA ASP A 3 1.01 29.10 1.84
C ASP A 3 -0.19 28.18 1.55
N ILE A 4 -1.31 28.78 1.16
CA ILE A 4 -2.51 28.02 0.79
C ILE A 4 -2.18 27.05 -0.35
N LEU A 5 -1.32 27.43 -1.28
CA LEU A 5 -0.89 26.58 -2.39
C LEU A 5 -0.15 25.34 -1.89
N ASP A 6 0.66 25.48 -0.84
CA ASP A 6 1.37 24.33 -0.26
C ASP A 6 0.40 23.36 0.41
N ALA A 7 -0.61 23.88 1.12
CA ALA A 7 -1.61 23.05 1.75
C ALA A 7 -2.44 22.28 0.70
N LEU A 8 -2.82 22.92 -0.39
CA LEU A 8 -3.54 22.28 -1.50
C LEU A 8 -2.68 21.21 -2.18
N ALA A 9 -1.39 21.47 -2.35
CA ALA A 9 -0.47 20.50 -2.94
C ALA A 9 -0.32 19.27 -2.06
N ASP A 10 -0.25 19.44 -0.74
CA ASP A 10 -0.18 18.32 0.20
C ASP A 10 -1.46 17.49 0.20
N ASP A 11 -2.63 18.12 0.17
CA ASP A 11 -3.91 17.42 0.08
C ASP A 11 -4.02 16.64 -1.23
N TRP A 12 -3.58 17.24 -2.33
CA TRP A 12 -3.57 16.60 -3.64
C TRP A 12 -2.69 15.35 -3.63
N ARG A 13 -1.47 15.45 -3.06
CA ARG A 13 -0.55 14.31 -2.97
C ARG A 13 -1.13 13.17 -2.15
N ARG A 14 -1.72 13.47 -0.99
CA ARG A 14 -2.35 12.44 -0.15
C ARG A 14 -3.49 11.73 -0.85
N THR A 15 -4.37 12.48 -1.51
CA THR A 15 -5.50 11.92 -2.24
C THR A 15 -5.01 11.03 -3.38
N ASN A 16 -4.03 11.50 -4.16
CA ASN A 16 -3.50 10.73 -5.29
C ASN A 16 -2.66 9.54 -4.83
N ALA A 17 -1.92 9.68 -3.73
CA ALA A 17 -1.17 8.56 -3.16
C ALA A 17 -2.12 7.42 -2.77
N ARG A 18 -3.21 7.71 -2.10
CA ARG A 18 -4.21 6.70 -1.73
C ARG A 18 -4.80 6.01 -2.96
N ALA A 19 -5.12 6.78 -3.99
CA ALA A 19 -5.65 6.22 -5.23
C ALA A 19 -4.64 5.28 -5.90
N GLU A 20 -3.37 5.67 -5.93
CA GLU A 20 -2.31 4.85 -6.51
C GLU A 20 -2.05 3.59 -5.69
N ILE A 21 -2.02 3.70 -4.37
CA ILE A 21 -1.83 2.54 -3.49
C ILE A 21 -2.99 1.56 -3.65
N ARG A 22 -4.21 2.04 -3.67
CA ARG A 22 -5.40 1.21 -3.88
C ARG A 22 -5.33 0.47 -5.21
N ARG A 23 -4.98 1.17 -6.28
CA ARG A 23 -4.84 0.58 -7.61
C ARG A 23 -3.77 -0.50 -7.63
N ALA A 24 -2.62 -0.23 -7.00
CA ALA A 24 -1.51 -1.18 -6.93
C ALA A 24 -1.90 -2.43 -6.14
N ILE A 25 -2.59 -2.29 -5.02
CA ILE A 25 -3.05 -3.42 -4.21
C ILE A 25 -4.05 -4.28 -4.99
N ASN A 26 -5.01 -3.65 -5.64
CA ASN A 26 -6.00 -4.37 -6.46
C ASN A 26 -5.32 -5.11 -7.62
N GLN A 27 -4.34 -4.49 -8.26
CA GLN A 27 -3.59 -5.11 -9.34
C GLN A 27 -2.76 -6.30 -8.84
N ALA A 28 -2.03 -6.13 -7.73
CA ALA A 28 -1.24 -7.20 -7.13
C ALA A 28 -2.12 -8.40 -6.78
N ALA A 29 -3.30 -8.15 -6.22
CA ALA A 29 -4.25 -9.21 -5.90
C ALA A 29 -4.72 -9.96 -7.14
N ARG A 30 -4.99 -9.25 -8.24
CA ARG A 30 -5.38 -9.90 -9.50
C ARG A 30 -4.27 -10.76 -10.08
N GLU A 31 -3.03 -10.33 -9.94
CA GLU A 31 -1.87 -11.06 -10.46
C GLU A 31 -1.46 -12.25 -9.61
N HIS A 32 -1.89 -12.29 -8.35
CA HIS A 32 -1.47 -13.31 -7.38
C HIS A 32 -2.66 -14.02 -6.72
N ASP A 33 -3.74 -14.19 -7.44
CA ASP A 33 -4.93 -14.95 -6.98
C ASP A 33 -5.51 -14.47 -5.65
N GLY A 34 -5.53 -13.16 -5.44
CA GLY A 34 -6.07 -12.54 -4.23
C GLY A 34 -5.05 -12.30 -3.13
N GLU A 35 -3.81 -12.76 -3.29
CA GLU A 35 -2.76 -12.50 -2.31
C GLU A 35 -2.13 -11.13 -2.53
N VAL A 36 -1.85 -10.45 -1.42
CA VAL A 36 -1.22 -9.13 -1.42
C VAL A 36 -0.01 -9.14 -0.51
N HIS A 37 1.15 -8.81 -1.08
CA HIS A 37 2.40 -8.69 -0.36
C HIS A 37 3.08 -7.38 -0.76
N ILE A 38 3.75 -6.73 0.19
CA ILE A 38 4.37 -5.42 -0.05
C ILE A 38 5.40 -5.47 -1.20
N ALA A 39 6.11 -6.57 -1.37
CA ALA A 39 7.08 -6.73 -2.45
C ALA A 39 6.44 -6.73 -3.83
N ASP A 40 5.16 -7.12 -3.92
CA ASP A 40 4.40 -7.11 -5.17
C ASP A 40 3.74 -5.76 -5.42
N VAL A 41 3.45 -5.01 -4.36
CA VAL A 41 2.80 -3.69 -4.44
C VAL A 41 3.80 -2.59 -4.81
N ARG A 42 4.99 -2.61 -4.21
CA ARG A 42 6.00 -1.56 -4.41
C ARG A 42 6.36 -1.29 -5.88
N PRO A 43 6.61 -2.31 -6.73
CA PRO A 43 6.95 -2.05 -8.12
C PRO A 43 5.83 -1.41 -8.94
N LEU A 44 4.60 -1.49 -8.45
CA LEU A 44 3.42 -0.94 -9.13
C LEU A 44 3.15 0.51 -8.74
N LEU A 45 3.94 1.07 -7.82
CA LEU A 45 3.75 2.41 -7.29
C LEU A 45 4.73 3.40 -7.90
N PRO A 46 4.30 4.65 -8.15
CA PRO A 46 5.23 5.70 -8.56
C PRO A 46 6.21 6.06 -7.43
N ASP A 47 7.39 6.54 -7.83
CA ASP A 47 8.50 6.83 -6.90
C ASP A 47 8.19 7.92 -5.88
N TRP A 48 7.22 8.79 -6.19
CA TRP A 48 6.90 9.92 -5.33
C TRP A 48 6.09 9.54 -4.10
N ILE A 49 5.63 8.29 -4.00
CA ILE A 49 4.83 7.84 -2.84
C ILE A 49 5.75 7.47 -1.68
N ALA A 50 5.54 8.10 -0.53
CA ALA A 50 6.33 7.81 0.66
C ALA A 50 6.04 6.40 1.18
N PRO A 51 7.07 5.61 1.55
CA PRO A 51 6.86 4.27 2.09
C PRO A 51 5.98 4.23 3.34
N SER A 52 6.03 5.27 4.17
CA SER A 52 5.18 5.38 5.36
C SER A 52 3.69 5.43 5.03
N LEU A 53 3.32 6.03 3.89
CA LEU A 53 1.93 6.06 3.44
C LEU A 53 1.44 4.68 3.02
N ILE A 54 2.29 3.89 2.39
CA ILE A 54 1.96 2.52 1.98
C ILE A 54 1.65 1.68 3.22
N GLY A 55 2.53 1.73 4.23
CA GLY A 55 2.34 1.00 5.48
C GLY A 55 1.08 1.43 6.21
N ALA A 56 0.84 2.73 6.32
CA ALA A 56 -0.35 3.27 6.99
C ALA A 56 -1.64 2.85 6.28
N TYR A 57 -1.64 2.88 4.95
CA TYR A 57 -2.80 2.48 4.16
C TYR A 57 -3.09 0.97 4.33
N MET A 58 -2.05 0.14 4.26
CA MET A 58 -2.20 -1.31 4.47
C MET A 58 -2.71 -1.62 5.88
N CYS A 59 -2.21 -0.94 6.91
CA CYS A 59 -2.70 -1.10 8.27
C CYS A 59 -4.18 -0.74 8.39
N ALA A 60 -4.63 0.32 7.72
CA ALA A 60 -6.03 0.71 7.70
C ALA A 60 -6.90 -0.37 7.03
N LEU A 61 -6.41 -0.97 5.95
CA LEU A 61 -7.12 -2.05 5.26
C LEU A 61 -7.21 -3.31 6.13
N VAL A 62 -6.18 -3.62 6.90
CA VAL A 62 -6.21 -4.75 7.85
C VAL A 62 -7.26 -4.49 8.93
N ARG A 63 -7.28 -3.29 9.50
CA ARG A 63 -8.28 -2.90 10.51
C ARG A 63 -9.70 -2.95 9.96
N GLY A 64 -9.89 -2.56 8.71
CA GLY A 64 -11.18 -2.61 8.04
C GLY A 64 -11.56 -3.99 7.50
N ARG A 65 -10.71 -4.99 7.69
CA ARG A 65 -10.89 -6.37 7.23
C ARG A 65 -10.95 -6.51 5.71
N HIS A 66 -10.37 -5.55 4.99
CA HIS A 66 -10.17 -5.67 3.54
C HIS A 66 -8.99 -6.58 3.23
N LEU A 67 -7.95 -6.51 4.06
CA LEU A 67 -6.80 -7.41 4.00
C LEU A 67 -6.80 -8.35 5.20
N ILE A 68 -6.70 -9.64 4.93
CA ILE A 68 -6.73 -10.68 5.96
C ILE A 68 -5.38 -11.38 5.97
N PRO A 69 -4.68 -11.44 7.14
CA PRO A 69 -3.40 -12.15 7.22
C PRO A 69 -3.57 -13.63 6.88
N THR A 70 -2.70 -14.16 6.02
CA THR A 70 -2.72 -15.57 5.64
C THR A 70 -1.95 -16.47 6.61
N GLY A 71 -1.15 -15.87 7.49
CA GLY A 71 -0.22 -16.62 8.34
C GLY A 71 1.14 -16.88 7.69
N HIS A 72 1.31 -16.49 6.43
CA HIS A 72 2.56 -16.65 5.70
C HIS A 72 3.39 -15.37 5.70
N TYR A 73 4.69 -15.53 5.55
CA TYR A 73 5.64 -14.43 5.45
C TYR A 73 6.52 -14.63 4.22
N ALA A 74 6.92 -13.55 3.59
CA ALA A 74 7.82 -13.56 2.45
C ALA A 74 8.78 -12.37 2.54
N PRO A 75 9.98 -12.43 1.90
CA PRO A 75 10.90 -11.28 1.90
C PRO A 75 10.21 -10.02 1.43
N ASN A 76 10.44 -8.90 2.15
CA ASN A 76 9.68 -7.67 1.91
C ASN A 76 10.07 -6.90 0.65
N GLY A 77 11.13 -7.31 -0.05
CA GLY A 77 11.55 -6.66 -1.29
C GLY A 77 12.20 -5.29 -1.09
N ASP A 78 12.44 -4.88 0.16
CA ASP A 78 13.11 -3.62 0.45
C ASP A 78 14.61 -3.76 0.18
N GLY A 79 15.13 -2.94 -0.73
CA GLY A 79 16.56 -2.94 -1.09
C GLY A 79 17.47 -2.33 -0.04
N SER A 80 16.93 -1.72 1.03
CA SER A 80 17.78 -1.13 2.05
C SER A 80 18.45 -2.22 2.89
N ALA A 81 19.69 -1.97 3.33
CA ALA A 81 20.44 -2.93 4.16
C ALA A 81 19.70 -3.24 5.47
N ARG A 82 18.96 -2.28 5.99
CA ARG A 82 18.22 -2.40 7.25
C ARG A 82 17.12 -3.46 7.17
N ASN A 83 16.43 -3.54 6.05
CA ASN A 83 15.23 -4.39 5.90
C ASN A 83 15.42 -5.56 4.94
N ARG A 84 16.62 -5.74 4.40
CA ARG A 84 16.90 -6.75 3.37
C ARG A 84 16.50 -8.16 3.76
N THR A 85 16.69 -8.52 5.03
CA THR A 85 16.44 -9.87 5.54
C THR A 85 15.11 -10.00 6.26
N LYS A 86 14.36 -8.90 6.42
CA LYS A 86 13.07 -8.94 7.12
C LYS A 86 11.99 -9.49 6.21
N ALA A 87 11.19 -10.38 6.77
CA ALA A 87 9.99 -10.88 6.11
C ALA A 87 8.80 -9.99 6.44
N ALA A 88 7.88 -9.86 5.50
CA ALA A 88 6.63 -9.16 5.69
C ALA A 88 5.47 -10.14 5.53
N LYS A 89 4.34 -9.83 6.16
CA LYS A 89 3.16 -10.69 6.10
C LYS A 89 2.57 -10.71 4.70
N VAL A 90 2.08 -11.88 4.29
CA VAL A 90 1.27 -12.03 3.09
C VAL A 90 -0.19 -11.94 3.51
N TYR A 91 -0.97 -11.14 2.80
CA TYR A 91 -2.39 -10.93 3.07
C TYR A 91 -3.23 -11.49 1.92
N HIS A 92 -4.49 -11.76 2.23
CA HIS A 92 -5.51 -12.07 1.24
C HIS A 92 -6.45 -10.86 1.12
N LEU A 93 -6.73 -10.42 -0.10
CA LEU A 93 -7.68 -9.35 -0.35
C LEU A 93 -9.08 -9.97 -0.41
N ALA A 94 -9.93 -9.61 0.55
CA ALA A 94 -11.26 -10.18 0.67
C ALA A 94 -12.17 -9.83 -0.52
N ALA A 95 -12.03 -8.60 -1.04
CA ALA A 95 -12.74 -8.11 -2.21
C ALA A 95 -11.98 -6.93 -2.78
N PRO A 96 -12.14 -6.60 -4.07
CA PRO A 96 -11.49 -5.41 -4.63
C PRO A 96 -11.83 -4.17 -3.82
N ILE A 97 -10.82 -3.32 -3.59
CA ILE A 97 -10.99 -2.09 -2.80
C ILE A 97 -11.76 -1.10 -3.66
N PRO A 98 -12.92 -0.58 -3.19
CA PRO A 98 -13.69 0.40 -3.96
C PRO A 98 -12.96 1.74 -4.07
N GLU A 99 -13.26 2.50 -5.12
CA GLU A 99 -12.62 3.79 -5.36
C GLU A 99 -12.88 4.81 -4.27
N GLU A 100 -14.01 4.70 -3.58
CA GLU A 100 -14.40 5.63 -2.54
C GLU A 100 -14.36 4.97 -1.16
N ILE A 101 -13.17 4.69 -0.68
CA ILE A 101 -13.00 4.47 0.75
C ILE A 101 -12.73 5.83 1.36
N ALA A 102 -13.73 6.40 1.93
CA ALA A 102 -13.61 7.64 2.66
C ALA A 102 -12.78 7.41 3.93
#